data_bb50bc1baf8619079cac1876bb21941d
#
_entry.id   bb50bc1baf8619079cac1876bb21941d
#
_cell.length_a   1.000
_cell.length_b   1.000
_cell.length_c   1.000
_cell.angle_alpha   90.00
_cell.angle_beta   90.00
_cell.angle_gamma   90.00
#
_symmetry.space_group_name_H-M   'P 1'
#
loop_
_entity.id
_entity.type
_entity.pdbx_description
1 polymer ?
#
loop_
_entity_poly.entity_id
_entity_poly.type
_entity_poly.pdbx_seq_one_letter_code
_entity_poly.pdbx_strand_id
1 'polypeptide(L)'
;MRFIFVIWIFILVLSNRIYSKENPNIIIIYTDDQGYGDSSLLNPNSKFQTPNIDRIGKEGITFTDAHSPDTVCTPSRYGLLTGRYSWRTQLKRGVFGAEHPCLIKNNRLTIASYLQSSGYQTAMVGKWHLGMDFPGTKGNRDWSKPTKDMPLDKGFDYFWGIPASMNYGVLAWFNGRHPISPPTLFTRKKPNEIAISDYRIKSPYEVKSKAPDDLEVAKDFEDDKCLTFFTEKAKEWIQSRNKNKPFFLYLSYTSPHKPVIPLPEFRGKGKAGAYGEFMIETDHHVGEILETLDKENISENTMVIFSSDNGPENTWGERAKKYKHQSNYTFRGGKRSIYEGGHRVPFFVRWPIKIKSDQKSNAPICQTDIFATIAEVIDKKIPTQFAEDSNSFFQELTDQGSKEFRPAIIHHSSSGRFAIREGKWKLVMEGRKKSEKRELYDLINDPKEQRNVIKDHPKINSHLTKKISTIISNGRSSPGPPSQNDTLPWNDLVWMKDKNN
;
A
#
# COMPACT_ATOMS: atom_id res chain seq x y z
N MET A 1 -39.49 -12.32 73.38
CA MET A 1 -39.39 -11.76 72.01
C MET A 1 -37.90 -11.74 71.59
N ARG A 2 -37.50 -12.67 70.75
CA ARG A 2 -36.11 -12.69 70.18
C ARG A 2 -36.20 -12.21 68.74
N PHE A 3 -35.59 -11.08 68.46
CA PHE A 3 -35.43 -10.58 67.09
C PHE A 3 -34.24 -11.27 66.41
N ILE A 4 -34.51 -11.99 65.30
CA ILE A 4 -33.51 -12.60 64.48
C ILE A 4 -33.20 -11.56 63.38
N PHE A 5 -31.96 -10.99 63.38
CA PHE A 5 -31.43 -10.17 62.29
C PHE A 5 -30.87 -11.07 61.18
N VAL A 6 -31.52 -11.09 60.04
CA VAL A 6 -31.01 -11.76 58.84
C VAL A 6 -30.11 -10.73 58.05
N ILE A 7 -28.81 -10.97 58.10
CA ILE A 7 -27.84 -10.17 57.31
C ILE A 7 -27.76 -10.79 55.90
N TRP A 8 -28.24 -10.07 54.91
CA TRP A 8 -28.01 -10.38 53.50
C TRP A 8 -26.61 -9.90 53.10
N ILE A 9 -25.67 -10.84 52.90
CA ILE A 9 -24.35 -10.56 52.32
C ILE A 9 -24.53 -10.56 50.80
N PHE A 10 -24.51 -9.37 50.18
CA PHE A 10 -24.37 -9.23 48.75
C PHE A 10 -22.91 -9.51 48.37
N ILE A 11 -22.65 -10.72 47.86
CA ILE A 11 -21.35 -11.03 47.22
C ILE A 11 -21.35 -10.38 45.84
N LEU A 12 -20.73 -9.22 45.73
CA LEU A 12 -20.35 -8.63 44.44
C LEU A 12 -19.24 -9.50 43.82
N VAL A 13 -19.64 -10.44 42.97
CA VAL A 13 -18.68 -11.13 42.09
C VAL A 13 -18.18 -10.13 41.05
N LEU A 14 -17.15 -9.39 41.38
CA LEU A 14 -16.33 -8.70 40.43
C LEU A 14 -15.67 -9.77 39.54
N SER A 15 -16.30 -10.11 38.42
CA SER A 15 -15.66 -10.87 37.38
C SER A 15 -14.56 -9.98 36.78
N ASN A 16 -13.38 -10.01 37.37
CA ASN A 16 -12.15 -9.63 36.71
C ASN A 16 -12.01 -10.57 35.49
N ARG A 17 -12.59 -10.19 34.36
CA ARG A 17 -12.14 -10.73 33.09
C ARG A 17 -10.66 -10.37 32.97
N ILE A 18 -9.79 -11.30 33.31
CA ILE A 18 -8.42 -11.31 32.86
C ILE A 18 -8.55 -11.36 31.35
N TYR A 19 -8.54 -10.18 30.72
CA TYR A 19 -8.33 -10.09 29.27
C TYR A 19 -6.94 -10.68 29.04
N SER A 20 -6.86 -11.95 28.71
CA SER A 20 -5.70 -12.45 28.01
C SER A 20 -5.52 -11.50 26.82
N LYS A 21 -4.32 -10.98 26.64
CA LYS A 21 -3.98 -10.03 25.57
C LYS A 21 -4.21 -10.75 24.24
N GLU A 22 -5.48 -10.80 23.78
CA GLU A 22 -5.80 -11.40 22.50
C GLU A 22 -5.19 -10.53 21.39
N ASN A 23 -4.37 -11.15 20.58
CA ASN A 23 -3.80 -10.48 19.43
C ASN A 23 -4.92 -9.97 18.52
N PRO A 24 -4.85 -8.73 18.00
CA PRO A 24 -5.89 -8.18 17.15
C PRO A 24 -5.95 -8.90 15.79
N ASN A 25 -7.11 -8.88 15.15
CA ASN A 25 -7.15 -9.06 13.71
C ASN A 25 -6.51 -7.86 13.03
N ILE A 26 -5.91 -8.08 11.86
CA ILE A 26 -5.20 -7.03 11.13
C ILE A 26 -5.71 -7.05 9.67
N ILE A 27 -6.16 -5.89 9.20
CA ILE A 27 -6.56 -5.69 7.80
C ILE A 27 -5.76 -4.53 7.24
N ILE A 28 -5.14 -4.73 6.07
CA ILE A 28 -4.58 -3.65 5.26
C ILE A 28 -5.45 -3.53 4.02
N ILE A 29 -6.18 -2.42 3.89
CA ILE A 29 -6.92 -2.04 2.68
C ILE A 29 -6.01 -1.12 1.88
N TYR A 30 -5.66 -1.54 0.66
CA TYR A 30 -4.62 -0.91 -0.14
C TYR A 30 -5.13 -0.59 -1.53
N THR A 31 -5.26 0.69 -1.84
CA THR A 31 -5.70 1.18 -3.15
C THR A 31 -4.52 1.36 -4.12
N ASP A 32 -4.81 1.63 -5.38
CA ASP A 32 -3.85 1.71 -6.48
C ASP A 32 -3.98 3.08 -7.16
N ASP A 33 -2.94 3.91 -7.10
CA ASP A 33 -2.91 5.27 -7.65
C ASP A 33 -3.85 6.30 -6.98
N GLN A 34 -4.31 6.06 -5.76
CA GLN A 34 -5.10 7.03 -5.03
C GLN A 34 -4.22 8.13 -4.45
N GLY A 35 -4.46 9.37 -4.85
CA GLY A 35 -3.75 10.52 -4.33
C GLY A 35 -4.20 10.93 -2.94
N TYR A 36 -3.35 11.69 -2.25
CA TYR A 36 -3.65 12.28 -0.94
C TYR A 36 -4.96 13.10 -0.95
N GLY A 37 -5.20 13.84 -2.03
CA GLY A 37 -6.37 14.69 -2.20
C GLY A 37 -7.66 13.95 -2.60
N ASP A 38 -7.61 12.63 -2.74
CA ASP A 38 -8.77 11.79 -3.10
C ASP A 38 -9.53 11.26 -1.87
N SER A 39 -9.13 11.61 -0.65
CA SER A 39 -9.93 11.44 0.57
C SER A 39 -10.59 12.76 0.95
N SER A 40 -11.90 12.75 1.22
CA SER A 40 -12.61 13.96 1.65
C SER A 40 -12.21 14.42 3.05
N LEU A 41 -11.69 13.56 3.89
CA LEU A 41 -11.13 13.91 5.20
C LEU A 41 -9.83 14.73 5.09
N LEU A 42 -8.99 14.43 4.10
CA LEU A 42 -7.71 15.12 3.87
C LEU A 42 -7.84 16.33 2.94
N ASN A 43 -8.85 16.35 2.08
CA ASN A 43 -9.10 17.41 1.12
C ASN A 43 -10.53 17.94 1.21
N PRO A 44 -10.79 19.01 1.99
CA PRO A 44 -12.12 19.59 2.11
C PRO A 44 -12.70 20.11 0.78
N ASN A 45 -11.85 20.33 -0.23
CA ASN A 45 -12.25 20.78 -1.57
C ASN A 45 -12.46 19.63 -2.56
N SER A 46 -12.48 18.38 -2.08
CA SER A 46 -12.75 17.20 -2.92
C SER A 46 -14.08 17.34 -3.65
N LYS A 47 -14.13 16.87 -4.90
CA LYS A 47 -15.31 16.91 -5.74
C LYS A 47 -16.17 15.65 -5.62
N PHE A 48 -15.84 14.78 -4.72
CA PHE A 48 -16.60 13.60 -4.28
C PHE A 48 -16.32 13.34 -2.80
N GLN A 49 -17.18 12.56 -2.17
CA GLN A 49 -17.07 12.21 -0.76
C GLN A 49 -16.64 10.75 -0.62
N THR A 50 -15.87 10.48 0.43
CA THR A 50 -15.36 9.15 0.78
C THR A 50 -15.69 8.81 2.24
N PRO A 51 -17.00 8.79 2.61
CA PRO A 51 -17.41 8.71 4.02
C PRO A 51 -16.94 7.44 4.74
N ASN A 52 -16.81 6.30 4.05
CA ASN A 52 -16.38 5.04 4.62
C ASN A 52 -14.86 4.97 4.81
N ILE A 53 -14.10 5.46 3.84
CA ILE A 53 -12.64 5.64 3.97
C ILE A 53 -12.35 6.65 5.09
N ASP A 54 -13.07 7.76 5.11
CA ASP A 54 -12.95 8.81 6.13
C ASP A 54 -13.35 8.30 7.53
N ARG A 55 -14.28 7.34 7.62
CA ARG A 55 -14.68 6.67 8.86
C ARG A 55 -13.48 6.00 9.55
N ILE A 56 -12.56 5.37 8.78
CA ILE A 56 -11.35 4.75 9.34
C ILE A 56 -10.49 5.80 10.07
N GLY A 57 -10.29 6.97 9.48
CA GLY A 57 -9.56 8.06 10.11
C GLY A 57 -10.28 8.69 11.28
N LYS A 58 -11.59 8.91 11.16
CA LYS A 58 -12.43 9.52 12.22
C LYS A 58 -12.63 8.63 13.44
N GLU A 59 -12.79 7.32 13.24
CA GLU A 59 -12.89 6.34 14.34
C GLU A 59 -11.52 5.86 14.83
N GLY A 60 -10.43 6.49 14.39
CA GLY A 60 -9.07 6.15 14.74
C GLY A 60 -8.12 7.34 14.59
N ILE A 61 -7.01 7.14 13.89
CA ILE A 61 -5.97 8.16 13.68
C ILE A 61 -5.72 8.41 12.19
N THR A 62 -5.60 9.70 11.86
CA THR A 62 -5.22 10.20 10.54
C THR A 62 -3.76 10.64 10.55
N PHE A 63 -2.91 10.03 9.72
CA PHE A 63 -1.55 10.50 9.48
C PHE A 63 -1.52 11.47 8.31
N THR A 64 -1.09 12.71 8.57
CA THR A 64 -1.04 13.75 7.53
C THR A 64 0.29 13.79 6.78
N ASP A 65 1.27 13.01 7.25
CA ASP A 65 2.63 12.96 6.71
C ASP A 65 3.11 11.51 6.50
N ALA A 66 2.30 10.75 5.74
CA ALA A 66 2.55 9.35 5.45
C ALA A 66 2.98 9.14 3.99
N HIS A 67 3.98 8.28 3.80
CA HIS A 67 4.63 8.07 2.51
C HIS A 67 4.61 6.62 2.07
N SER A 68 4.37 6.39 0.78
CA SER A 68 4.65 5.11 0.15
C SER A 68 6.16 4.88 0.01
N PRO A 69 6.62 3.62 0.00
CA PRO A 69 8.04 3.29 -0.13
C PRO A 69 8.68 3.69 -1.46
N ASP A 70 7.86 3.89 -2.47
CA ASP A 70 8.26 4.32 -3.82
C ASP A 70 7.10 5.09 -4.46
N THR A 71 7.28 5.54 -5.68
CA THR A 71 6.30 6.34 -6.44
C THR A 71 5.54 5.55 -7.50
N VAL A 72 5.62 4.21 -7.45
CA VAL A 72 4.90 3.28 -8.34
C VAL A 72 4.62 1.95 -7.65
N CYS A 73 3.69 1.17 -8.21
CA CYS A 73 3.03 0.01 -7.58
C CYS A 73 3.97 -1.09 -7.08
N THR A 74 4.70 -1.79 -7.97
CA THR A 74 5.54 -2.94 -7.61
C THR A 74 6.52 -2.65 -6.47
N PRO A 75 7.35 -1.58 -6.55
CA PRO A 75 8.30 -1.28 -5.49
C PRO A 75 7.62 -0.89 -4.17
N SER A 76 6.48 -0.20 -4.21
CA SER A 76 5.74 0.17 -3.00
C SER A 76 5.14 -1.06 -2.30
N ARG A 77 4.53 -1.97 -3.07
CA ARG A 77 3.96 -3.22 -2.54
C ARG A 77 5.04 -4.13 -1.95
N TYR A 78 6.22 -4.17 -2.57
CA TYR A 78 7.39 -4.85 -2.00
C TYR A 78 7.77 -4.24 -0.65
N GLY A 79 7.91 -2.91 -0.59
CA GLY A 79 8.30 -2.20 0.62
C GLY A 79 7.33 -2.40 1.77
N LEU A 80 6.01 -2.31 1.50
CA LEU A 80 4.96 -2.57 2.48
C LEU A 80 5.07 -3.99 3.04
N LEU A 81 5.13 -5.01 2.18
CA LEU A 81 5.07 -6.41 2.61
C LEU A 81 6.36 -6.90 3.28
N THR A 82 7.52 -6.27 3.02
CA THR A 82 8.82 -6.76 3.51
C THR A 82 9.50 -5.84 4.53
N GLY A 83 9.00 -4.62 4.74
CA GLY A 83 9.68 -3.60 5.54
C GLY A 83 11.06 -3.20 4.97
N ARG A 84 11.27 -3.37 3.66
CA ARG A 84 12.54 -3.13 2.98
C ARG A 84 12.31 -2.39 1.66
N TYR A 85 13.07 -1.36 1.37
CA TYR A 85 12.94 -0.66 0.10
C TYR A 85 13.28 -1.56 -1.09
N SER A 86 12.48 -1.49 -2.15
CA SER A 86 12.64 -2.31 -3.37
C SER A 86 13.92 -2.03 -4.14
N TRP A 87 14.42 -0.79 -4.11
CA TRP A 87 15.68 -0.41 -4.78
C TRP A 87 16.91 -1.13 -4.19
N ARG A 88 16.79 -1.79 -3.03
CA ARG A 88 17.81 -2.70 -2.51
C ARG A 88 17.89 -4.03 -3.26
N THR A 89 16.86 -4.37 -4.05
CA THR A 89 16.79 -5.56 -4.90
C THR A 89 17.33 -5.27 -6.32
N GLN A 90 17.10 -6.18 -7.26
CA GLN A 90 17.37 -5.95 -8.68
C GLN A 90 16.43 -4.92 -9.33
N LEU A 91 15.27 -4.61 -8.74
CA LEU A 91 14.34 -3.62 -9.27
C LEU A 91 14.79 -2.21 -8.93
N LYS A 92 15.57 -1.60 -9.83
CA LYS A 92 16.10 -0.24 -9.67
C LYS A 92 15.18 0.83 -10.26
N ARG A 93 14.26 0.46 -11.15
CA ARG A 93 13.38 1.39 -11.88
C ARG A 93 12.11 0.70 -12.32
N GLY A 94 11.04 1.48 -12.46
CA GLY A 94 9.78 1.02 -13.04
C GLY A 94 9.04 0.00 -12.19
N VAL A 95 8.27 -0.84 -12.88
CA VAL A 95 7.41 -1.87 -12.28
C VAL A 95 7.60 -3.20 -13.01
N PHE A 96 7.23 -4.29 -12.37
CA PHE A 96 7.15 -5.60 -13.01
C PHE A 96 5.82 -5.74 -13.77
N GLY A 97 5.82 -6.59 -14.80
CA GLY A 97 4.58 -7.18 -15.32
C GLY A 97 4.20 -8.41 -14.51
N ALA A 98 3.06 -9.03 -14.87
CA ALA A 98 2.60 -10.25 -14.22
C ALA A 98 3.59 -11.41 -14.36
N GLU A 99 4.27 -11.47 -15.50
CA GLU A 99 5.12 -12.58 -15.96
C GLU A 99 6.57 -12.53 -15.49
N HIS A 100 6.94 -11.49 -14.73
CA HIS A 100 8.28 -11.42 -14.16
C HIS A 100 8.41 -12.41 -12.99
N PRO A 101 9.60 -12.98 -12.76
CA PRO A 101 9.88 -13.69 -11.52
C PRO A 101 9.53 -12.86 -10.31
N CYS A 102 9.01 -13.47 -9.26
CA CYS A 102 8.58 -12.73 -8.08
C CYS A 102 9.74 -11.94 -7.47
N LEU A 103 9.50 -10.66 -7.19
CA LEU A 103 10.48 -9.76 -6.59
C LEU A 103 10.84 -10.17 -5.16
N ILE A 104 9.91 -10.80 -4.45
CA ILE A 104 10.11 -11.31 -3.10
C ILE A 104 10.78 -12.68 -3.18
N LYS A 105 12.08 -12.75 -2.86
CA LYS A 105 12.82 -14.01 -2.81
C LYS A 105 12.22 -14.95 -1.75
N ASN A 106 12.36 -16.28 -1.95
CA ASN A 106 11.74 -17.28 -1.05
C ASN A 106 12.25 -17.22 0.40
N ASN A 107 13.48 -16.76 0.61
CA ASN A 107 14.05 -16.57 1.94
C ASN A 107 13.77 -15.19 2.55
N ARG A 108 12.98 -14.34 1.90
CA ARG A 108 12.63 -13.00 2.39
C ARG A 108 11.37 -13.08 3.26
N LEU A 109 11.51 -12.68 4.51
CA LEU A 109 10.37 -12.57 5.42
C LEU A 109 9.41 -11.49 4.94
N THR A 110 8.11 -11.81 4.95
CA THR A 110 7.01 -10.87 4.69
C THR A 110 6.16 -10.68 5.94
N ILE A 111 5.36 -9.62 5.99
CA ILE A 111 4.34 -9.47 7.05
C ILE A 111 3.47 -10.73 7.14
N ALA A 112 3.06 -11.30 6.00
CA ALA A 112 2.21 -12.48 5.97
C ALA A 112 2.91 -13.71 6.58
N SER A 113 4.13 -14.05 6.13
CA SER A 113 4.86 -15.20 6.69
C SER A 113 5.24 -15.01 8.15
N TYR A 114 5.51 -13.77 8.58
CA TYR A 114 5.77 -13.43 9.96
C TYR A 114 4.53 -13.64 10.85
N LEU A 115 3.37 -13.16 10.40
CA LEU A 115 2.11 -13.34 11.11
C LEU A 115 1.64 -14.80 11.09
N GLN A 116 1.79 -15.51 9.96
CA GLN A 116 1.50 -16.95 9.84
C GLN A 116 2.31 -17.75 10.88
N SER A 117 3.64 -17.51 10.98
CA SER A 117 4.49 -18.13 12.00
C SER A 117 4.14 -17.71 13.43
N SER A 118 3.35 -16.65 13.59
CA SER A 118 2.83 -16.15 14.87
C SER A 118 1.43 -16.68 15.20
N GLY A 119 0.88 -17.61 14.39
CA GLY A 119 -0.40 -18.26 14.63
C GLY A 119 -1.60 -17.60 13.97
N TYR A 120 -1.39 -16.58 13.14
CA TYR A 120 -2.45 -15.96 12.35
C TYR A 120 -2.87 -16.82 11.16
N GLN A 121 -4.13 -16.73 10.79
CA GLN A 121 -4.60 -17.08 9.45
C GLN A 121 -4.30 -15.89 8.52
N THR A 122 -3.82 -16.16 7.32
CA THR A 122 -3.36 -15.09 6.43
C THR A 122 -4.04 -15.18 5.07
N ALA A 123 -4.59 -14.07 4.59
CA ALA A 123 -5.23 -14.00 3.30
C ALA A 123 -4.77 -12.80 2.48
N MET A 124 -4.70 -13.01 1.19
CA MET A 124 -4.59 -11.95 0.21
C MET A 124 -5.76 -12.01 -0.76
N VAL A 125 -6.43 -10.87 -0.92
CA VAL A 125 -7.48 -10.70 -1.92
C VAL A 125 -7.17 -9.47 -2.77
N GLY A 126 -7.19 -9.64 -4.10
CA GLY A 126 -7.01 -8.55 -5.04
C GLY A 126 -5.73 -8.59 -5.88
N LYS A 127 -5.17 -7.41 -6.17
CA LYS A 127 -4.02 -7.21 -7.04
C LYS A 127 -2.70 -7.56 -6.34
N TRP A 128 -1.91 -8.50 -6.93
CA TRP A 128 -0.58 -8.85 -6.44
C TRP A 128 0.52 -7.89 -6.90
N HIS A 129 0.82 -7.91 -8.18
CA HIS A 129 1.78 -7.03 -8.89
C HIS A 129 3.25 -7.12 -8.43
N LEU A 130 3.67 -8.28 -7.98
CA LEU A 130 5.07 -8.53 -7.57
C LEU A 130 5.76 -9.62 -8.40
N GLY A 131 5.09 -10.08 -9.47
CA GLY A 131 5.54 -11.19 -10.31
C GLY A 131 5.04 -12.54 -9.82
N MET A 132 4.88 -13.48 -10.77
CA MET A 132 4.49 -14.88 -10.54
C MET A 132 5.18 -15.75 -11.58
N ASP A 133 5.40 -17.02 -11.24
CA ASP A 133 5.96 -18.02 -12.17
C ASP A 133 4.81 -18.84 -12.76
N PHE A 134 4.36 -18.45 -13.96
CA PHE A 134 3.31 -19.14 -14.71
C PHE A 134 3.86 -20.36 -15.46
N PRO A 135 3.09 -21.43 -15.60
CA PRO A 135 3.54 -22.67 -16.26
C PRO A 135 3.65 -22.49 -17.78
N GLY A 136 4.82 -22.19 -18.29
CA GLY A 136 5.09 -21.97 -19.72
C GLY A 136 5.20 -20.50 -20.11
N THR A 137 5.16 -20.21 -21.41
CA THR A 137 5.33 -18.88 -21.97
C THR A 137 4.04 -18.35 -22.56
N LYS A 138 3.95 -17.03 -22.74
CA LYS A 138 2.79 -16.35 -23.34
C LYS A 138 2.31 -17.06 -24.61
N GLY A 139 1.02 -17.36 -24.66
CA GLY A 139 0.38 -18.07 -25.76
C GLY A 139 0.63 -19.58 -25.81
N ASN A 140 1.47 -20.12 -24.92
CA ASN A 140 1.78 -21.55 -24.80
C ASN A 140 1.93 -21.96 -23.33
N ARG A 141 0.91 -21.67 -22.52
CA ARG A 141 0.89 -22.00 -21.10
C ARG A 141 0.08 -23.27 -20.85
N ASP A 142 0.58 -24.09 -19.96
CA ASP A 142 -0.13 -25.27 -19.47
C ASP A 142 -0.88 -24.95 -18.16
N TRP A 143 -2.05 -24.37 -18.27
CA TRP A 143 -2.86 -23.95 -17.14
C TRP A 143 -3.43 -25.08 -16.28
N SER A 144 -3.18 -26.34 -16.65
CA SER A 144 -3.45 -27.49 -15.79
C SER A 144 -2.42 -27.60 -14.66
N LYS A 145 -1.25 -27.00 -14.83
CA LYS A 145 -0.19 -26.92 -13.81
C LYS A 145 -0.35 -25.71 -12.90
N PRO A 146 0.06 -25.83 -11.62
CA PRO A 146 -0.04 -24.74 -10.68
C PRO A 146 0.94 -23.58 -11.01
N THR A 147 0.50 -22.35 -10.80
CA THR A 147 1.36 -21.18 -10.72
C THR A 147 2.22 -21.26 -9.47
N LYS A 148 3.48 -20.87 -9.57
CA LYS A 148 4.48 -20.90 -8.50
C LYS A 148 4.95 -19.47 -8.18
N ASP A 149 5.73 -19.36 -7.12
CA ASP A 149 6.37 -18.12 -6.67
C ASP A 149 5.36 -16.94 -6.59
N MET A 150 4.23 -17.22 -5.94
CA MET A 150 3.03 -16.39 -5.86
C MET A 150 2.66 -16.08 -4.39
N PRO A 151 1.57 -15.39 -4.08
CA PRO A 151 1.20 -15.05 -2.69
C PRO A 151 1.23 -16.23 -1.70
N LEU A 152 0.78 -17.42 -2.12
CA LEU A 152 0.79 -18.63 -1.28
C LEU A 152 2.21 -19.09 -0.91
N ASP A 153 3.24 -18.69 -1.67
CA ASP A 153 4.65 -18.99 -1.39
C ASP A 153 5.32 -17.86 -0.55
N LYS A 154 4.56 -16.82 -0.21
CA LYS A 154 5.02 -15.64 0.54
C LYS A 154 4.31 -15.48 1.89
N GLY A 155 3.71 -16.56 2.39
CA GLY A 155 3.12 -16.65 3.72
C GLY A 155 1.62 -16.34 3.79
N PHE A 156 0.93 -16.30 2.67
CA PHE A 156 -0.53 -16.27 2.66
C PHE A 156 -1.10 -17.68 2.58
N ASP A 157 -2.07 -18.01 3.44
CA ASP A 157 -2.80 -19.30 3.41
C ASP A 157 -3.88 -19.29 2.33
N TYR A 158 -4.38 -18.12 1.97
CA TYR A 158 -5.44 -17.92 0.99
C TYR A 158 -5.04 -16.83 -0.01
N PHE A 159 -5.32 -17.06 -1.28
CA PHE A 159 -5.19 -16.08 -2.35
C PHE A 159 -6.39 -16.15 -3.29
N TRP A 160 -7.05 -15.02 -3.50
CA TRP A 160 -8.02 -14.80 -4.56
C TRP A 160 -7.78 -13.43 -5.19
N GLY A 161 -7.56 -13.37 -6.51
CA GLY A 161 -7.26 -12.08 -7.12
C GLY A 161 -6.71 -12.15 -8.52
N ILE A 162 -5.97 -11.11 -8.88
CA ILE A 162 -5.34 -10.98 -10.19
C ILE A 162 -3.82 -10.79 -10.06
N PRO A 163 -3.03 -11.26 -11.06
CA PRO A 163 -1.57 -11.25 -10.98
C PRO A 163 -0.94 -9.86 -10.94
N ALA A 164 -1.53 -8.88 -11.62
CA ALA A 164 -1.02 -7.52 -11.71
C ALA A 164 -2.17 -6.52 -11.90
N SER A 165 -1.90 -5.31 -12.42
CA SER A 165 -2.96 -4.38 -12.82
C SER A 165 -3.73 -4.90 -14.04
N MET A 166 -4.96 -4.43 -14.24
CA MET A 166 -5.83 -4.81 -15.35
C MET A 166 -5.30 -4.45 -16.76
N ASN A 167 -4.13 -3.84 -16.85
CA ASN A 167 -3.45 -3.51 -18.10
C ASN A 167 -2.06 -4.18 -18.23
N TYR A 168 -1.83 -5.29 -17.52
CA TYR A 168 -0.58 -6.05 -17.54
C TYR A 168 -0.81 -7.56 -17.68
N GLY A 169 -0.11 -8.19 -18.62
CA GLY A 169 0.15 -9.60 -18.75
C GLY A 169 -1.09 -10.48 -18.82
N VAL A 170 -1.48 -11.07 -17.71
CA VAL A 170 -2.52 -12.11 -17.61
C VAL A 170 -3.75 -11.56 -16.89
N LEU A 171 -4.88 -11.59 -17.56
CA LEU A 171 -6.19 -11.14 -17.07
C LEU A 171 -7.07 -12.36 -16.78
N ALA A 172 -7.03 -12.84 -15.56
CA ALA A 172 -7.84 -13.95 -15.08
C ALA A 172 -8.03 -13.86 -13.58
N TRP A 173 -9.13 -14.38 -13.11
CA TRP A 173 -9.38 -14.59 -11.69
C TRP A 173 -8.61 -15.81 -11.21
N PHE A 174 -7.73 -15.64 -10.24
CA PHE A 174 -7.02 -16.74 -9.61
C PHE A 174 -7.69 -17.10 -8.28
N ASN A 175 -7.92 -18.40 -8.09
CA ASN A 175 -8.26 -18.98 -6.80
C ASN A 175 -7.13 -19.93 -6.40
N GLY A 176 -6.35 -19.53 -5.41
CA GLY A 176 -5.12 -20.24 -5.09
C GLY A 176 -4.14 -20.22 -6.27
N ARG A 177 -3.63 -21.39 -6.65
CA ARG A 177 -2.56 -21.54 -7.66
C ARG A 177 -3.05 -21.61 -9.10
N HIS A 178 -4.35 -21.61 -9.33
CA HIS A 178 -4.92 -21.80 -10.64
C HIS A 178 -5.85 -20.65 -11.02
N PRO A 179 -5.90 -20.26 -12.29
CA PRO A 179 -6.97 -19.41 -12.79
C PRO A 179 -8.30 -20.17 -12.77
N ILE A 180 -9.41 -19.49 -12.47
CA ILE A 180 -10.76 -20.07 -12.49
C ILE A 180 -11.11 -20.53 -13.91
N SER A 181 -10.86 -19.66 -14.88
CA SER A 181 -10.90 -20.00 -16.30
C SER A 181 -9.54 -19.76 -16.93
N PRO A 182 -8.99 -20.68 -17.72
CA PRO A 182 -7.70 -20.50 -18.36
C PRO A 182 -7.68 -19.28 -19.28
N PRO A 183 -6.72 -18.35 -19.12
CA PRO A 183 -6.56 -17.20 -20.02
C PRO A 183 -5.85 -17.62 -21.32
N THR A 184 -6.61 -18.19 -22.22
CA THR A 184 -6.17 -18.72 -23.52
C THR A 184 -6.52 -17.81 -24.69
N LEU A 185 -7.24 -16.73 -24.45
CA LEU A 185 -7.62 -15.72 -25.42
C LEU A 185 -6.74 -14.47 -25.27
N PHE A 186 -6.85 -13.56 -26.21
CA PHE A 186 -6.06 -12.34 -26.26
C PHE A 186 -6.93 -11.10 -26.40
N THR A 187 -6.49 -10.01 -25.77
CA THR A 187 -7.08 -8.68 -25.92
C THR A 187 -5.99 -7.63 -26.03
N ARG A 188 -6.27 -6.52 -26.71
CA ARG A 188 -5.35 -5.40 -26.77
C ARG A 188 -5.21 -4.73 -25.42
N LYS A 189 -3.99 -4.38 -25.08
CA LYS A 189 -3.72 -3.44 -24.00
C LYS A 189 -4.41 -2.11 -24.28
N LYS A 190 -5.20 -1.62 -23.33
CA LYS A 190 -5.89 -0.33 -23.45
C LYS A 190 -4.88 0.82 -23.46
N PRO A 191 -5.07 1.85 -24.30
CA PRO A 191 -4.19 3.02 -24.33
C PRO A 191 -4.19 3.76 -22.99
N ASN A 192 -3.12 4.53 -22.74
CA ASN A 192 -2.99 5.36 -21.55
C ASN A 192 -3.80 6.66 -21.69
N GLU A 193 -5.06 6.58 -21.96
CA GLU A 193 -5.94 7.74 -22.09
C GLU A 193 -6.58 8.11 -20.76
N ILE A 194 -7.15 9.30 -20.71
CA ILE A 194 -7.97 9.75 -19.61
C ILE A 194 -9.15 8.81 -19.46
N ALA A 195 -9.50 8.54 -18.22
CA ALA A 195 -10.61 7.70 -17.84
C ALA A 195 -11.90 8.07 -18.58
N ILE A 196 -12.36 7.18 -19.41
CA ILE A 196 -13.68 7.20 -20.02
C ILE A 196 -14.53 6.12 -19.36
N SER A 197 -15.79 6.45 -19.10
CA SER A 197 -16.75 5.58 -18.40
C SER A 197 -17.07 4.25 -19.12
N ASP A 198 -16.54 4.02 -20.29
CA ASP A 198 -16.74 2.80 -21.09
C ASP A 198 -15.40 2.17 -21.54
N TYR A 199 -14.37 2.34 -20.75
CA TYR A 199 -13.04 1.82 -21.04
C TYR A 199 -12.85 0.38 -20.54
N ARG A 200 -13.83 -0.49 -20.79
CA ARG A 200 -13.74 -1.90 -20.34
C ARG A 200 -13.14 -2.80 -21.40
N ILE A 201 -12.55 -3.88 -20.90
CA ILE A 201 -12.12 -5.02 -21.70
C ILE A 201 -13.35 -5.81 -22.08
N LYS A 202 -13.62 -5.95 -23.39
CA LYS A 202 -14.84 -6.55 -23.92
C LYS A 202 -14.54 -7.73 -24.84
N SER A 203 -15.38 -8.75 -24.77
CA SER A 203 -15.53 -9.78 -25.78
C SER A 203 -16.13 -9.19 -27.07
N PRO A 204 -15.87 -9.76 -28.29
CA PRO A 204 -15.09 -10.98 -28.49
C PRO A 204 -13.58 -10.76 -28.35
N TYR A 205 -12.90 -11.79 -27.77
CA TYR A 205 -11.46 -11.81 -27.68
C TYR A 205 -10.83 -12.54 -28.87
N GLU A 206 -9.56 -12.25 -29.14
CA GLU A 206 -8.82 -12.90 -30.22
C GLU A 206 -8.30 -14.28 -29.79
N VAL A 207 -8.35 -15.27 -30.71
CA VAL A 207 -7.79 -16.60 -30.45
C VAL A 207 -6.26 -16.62 -30.54
N LYS A 208 -5.67 -15.67 -31.29
CA LYS A 208 -4.22 -15.53 -31.46
C LYS A 208 -3.81 -14.11 -31.15
N SER A 209 -2.67 -13.94 -30.50
CA SER A 209 -2.08 -12.62 -30.32
C SER A 209 -1.75 -11.97 -31.66
N LYS A 210 -2.12 -10.71 -31.81
CA LYS A 210 -1.85 -9.87 -33.00
C LYS A 210 -0.70 -8.89 -32.78
N ALA A 211 -0.29 -8.69 -31.53
CA ALA A 211 0.80 -7.79 -31.17
C ALA A 211 1.56 -8.30 -29.93
N PRO A 212 2.86 -7.99 -29.79
CA PRO A 212 3.67 -8.43 -28.65
C PRO A 212 3.14 -8.00 -27.30
N ASP A 213 2.43 -6.88 -27.22
CA ASP A 213 1.87 -6.29 -26.01
C ASP A 213 0.40 -6.68 -25.73
N ASP A 214 -0.20 -7.53 -26.56
CA ASP A 214 -1.53 -8.09 -26.28
C ASP A 214 -1.50 -8.84 -24.94
N LEU A 215 -2.62 -8.80 -24.22
CA LEU A 215 -2.79 -9.44 -22.93
C LEU A 215 -3.46 -10.79 -23.09
N GLU A 216 -3.00 -11.81 -22.37
CA GLU A 216 -3.74 -13.07 -22.24
C GLU A 216 -4.97 -12.82 -21.37
N VAL A 217 -6.13 -13.28 -21.79
CA VAL A 217 -7.40 -13.01 -21.09
C VAL A 217 -8.24 -14.29 -20.98
N ALA A 218 -8.81 -14.52 -19.81
CA ALA A 218 -9.81 -15.55 -19.59
C ALA A 218 -11.16 -15.12 -20.17
N LYS A 219 -11.93 -16.07 -20.69
CA LYS A 219 -13.23 -15.80 -21.32
C LYS A 219 -14.28 -15.15 -20.41
N ASP A 220 -14.13 -15.34 -19.10
CA ASP A 220 -15.02 -14.89 -18.04
C ASP A 220 -14.46 -13.69 -17.25
N PHE A 221 -13.36 -13.09 -17.72
CA PHE A 221 -12.78 -11.93 -17.05
C PHE A 221 -13.58 -10.66 -17.35
N GLU A 222 -14.10 -10.03 -16.30
CA GLU A 222 -14.83 -8.75 -16.34
C GLU A 222 -14.08 -7.74 -15.49
N ASP A 223 -13.39 -6.79 -16.13
CA ASP A 223 -12.53 -5.83 -15.43
C ASP A 223 -13.30 -4.83 -14.55
N ASP A 224 -14.55 -4.50 -14.89
CA ASP A 224 -15.44 -3.66 -14.09
C ASP A 224 -16.01 -4.38 -12.84
N LYS A 225 -15.82 -5.69 -12.72
CA LYS A 225 -16.22 -6.49 -11.55
C LYS A 225 -15.11 -6.65 -10.50
N CYS A 226 -13.91 -6.10 -10.75
CA CYS A 226 -12.77 -6.32 -9.85
C CYS A 226 -13.06 -5.93 -8.41
N LEU A 227 -13.61 -4.74 -8.17
CA LEU A 227 -13.88 -4.26 -6.82
C LEU A 227 -14.96 -5.09 -6.12
N THR A 228 -16.05 -5.39 -6.84
CA THR A 228 -17.13 -6.24 -6.34
C THR A 228 -16.61 -7.60 -5.91
N PHE A 229 -15.91 -8.31 -6.81
CA PHE A 229 -15.44 -9.66 -6.51
C PHE A 229 -14.38 -9.69 -5.39
N PHE A 230 -13.48 -8.72 -5.37
CA PHE A 230 -12.50 -8.63 -4.25
C PHE A 230 -13.22 -8.43 -2.92
N THR A 231 -14.22 -7.58 -2.88
CA THR A 231 -14.98 -7.30 -1.66
C THR A 231 -15.78 -8.52 -1.23
N GLU A 232 -16.49 -9.18 -2.15
CA GLU A 232 -17.24 -10.41 -1.88
C GLU A 232 -16.31 -11.51 -1.34
N LYS A 233 -15.18 -11.76 -2.01
CA LYS A 233 -14.21 -12.78 -1.56
C LYS A 233 -13.54 -12.45 -0.24
N ALA A 234 -13.28 -11.20 0.05
CA ALA A 234 -12.79 -10.77 1.35
C ALA A 234 -13.85 -11.00 2.46
N LYS A 235 -15.10 -10.63 2.21
CA LYS A 235 -16.24 -10.86 3.13
C LYS A 235 -16.47 -12.34 3.38
N GLU A 236 -16.56 -13.16 2.32
CA GLU A 236 -16.69 -14.62 2.42
C GLU A 236 -15.56 -15.23 3.26
N TRP A 237 -14.31 -14.80 3.02
CA TRP A 237 -13.17 -15.30 3.79
C TRP A 237 -13.23 -14.88 5.26
N ILE A 238 -13.56 -13.61 5.55
CA ILE A 238 -13.75 -13.14 6.93
C ILE A 238 -14.82 -13.96 7.66
N GLN A 239 -15.94 -14.28 7.00
CA GLN A 239 -17.05 -15.03 7.59
C GLN A 239 -16.72 -16.50 7.80
N SER A 240 -15.95 -17.12 6.90
CA SER A 240 -15.59 -18.54 6.93
C SER A 240 -14.34 -18.88 7.73
N ARG A 241 -13.62 -17.87 8.26
CA ARG A 241 -12.37 -18.04 8.99
C ARG A 241 -12.53 -18.92 10.26
N ASN A 242 -11.45 -19.50 10.74
CA ASN A 242 -11.43 -20.11 12.07
C ASN A 242 -11.52 -19.02 13.15
N LYS A 243 -12.65 -18.91 13.84
CA LYS A 243 -12.93 -17.85 14.83
C LYS A 243 -12.04 -17.91 16.08
N ASN A 244 -11.29 -18.99 16.28
CA ASN A 244 -10.38 -19.18 17.43
C ASN A 244 -8.96 -18.67 17.15
N LYS A 245 -8.69 -18.11 15.95
CA LYS A 245 -7.39 -17.57 15.58
C LYS A 245 -7.52 -16.14 15.10
N PRO A 246 -6.56 -15.26 15.42
CA PRO A 246 -6.50 -13.96 14.78
C PRO A 246 -6.19 -14.11 13.30
N PHE A 247 -6.50 -13.10 12.51
CA PHE A 247 -6.24 -13.12 11.08
C PHE A 247 -5.54 -11.86 10.57
N PHE A 248 -4.86 -12.04 9.45
CA PHE A 248 -4.30 -10.98 8.63
C PHE A 248 -4.92 -11.04 7.23
N LEU A 249 -5.54 -9.95 6.81
CA LEU A 249 -6.06 -9.78 5.46
C LEU A 249 -5.35 -8.61 4.75
N TYR A 250 -4.70 -8.91 3.63
CA TYR A 250 -4.21 -7.90 2.68
C TYR A 250 -5.23 -7.77 1.55
N LEU A 251 -6.10 -6.75 1.62
CA LEU A 251 -7.11 -6.44 0.62
C LEU A 251 -6.57 -5.35 -0.31
N SER A 252 -6.19 -5.75 -1.51
CA SER A 252 -5.49 -4.92 -2.48
C SER A 252 -6.37 -4.59 -3.67
N TYR A 253 -7.08 -3.46 -3.60
CA TYR A 253 -7.93 -2.97 -4.68
C TYR A 253 -7.11 -2.52 -5.90
N THR A 254 -7.74 -2.57 -7.09
CA THR A 254 -7.18 -2.04 -8.33
C THR A 254 -7.54 -0.60 -8.59
N SER A 255 -8.47 -0.03 -7.84
CA SER A 255 -8.95 1.34 -7.99
C SER A 255 -8.08 2.34 -7.22
N PRO A 256 -8.05 3.59 -7.70
CA PRO A 256 -8.60 4.13 -8.95
C PRO A 256 -7.65 4.04 -10.15
N HIS A 257 -6.71 3.06 -10.18
CA HIS A 257 -5.83 2.83 -11.34
C HIS A 257 -6.66 2.54 -12.61
N LYS A 258 -6.14 2.94 -13.74
CA LYS A 258 -6.76 2.65 -15.05
C LYS A 258 -6.77 1.15 -15.40
N PRO A 259 -7.80 0.64 -16.11
CA PRO A 259 -8.93 1.39 -16.67
C PRO A 259 -9.86 1.90 -15.57
N VAL A 260 -10.37 3.13 -15.72
CA VAL A 260 -11.32 3.73 -14.78
C VAL A 260 -12.72 3.44 -15.29
N ILE A 261 -13.40 2.50 -14.66
CA ILE A 261 -14.61 1.86 -15.16
C ILE A 261 -15.65 1.69 -14.05
N PRO A 262 -16.16 2.81 -13.49
CA PRO A 262 -17.16 2.71 -12.44
C PRO A 262 -18.41 1.95 -12.92
N LEU A 263 -18.96 1.13 -12.04
CA LEU A 263 -20.20 0.42 -12.28
C LEU A 263 -21.34 1.41 -12.54
N PRO A 264 -22.39 1.02 -13.32
CA PRO A 264 -23.49 1.92 -13.71
C PRO A 264 -24.16 2.63 -12.55
N GLU A 265 -24.31 1.97 -11.40
CA GLU A 265 -24.94 2.50 -10.20
C GLU A 265 -24.18 3.66 -9.54
N PHE A 266 -22.89 3.81 -9.81
CA PHE A 266 -22.06 4.91 -9.28
C PHE A 266 -21.94 6.09 -10.23
N ARG A 267 -22.39 5.94 -11.48
CA ARG A 267 -22.29 6.99 -12.48
C ARG A 267 -23.17 8.20 -12.13
N GLY A 268 -22.66 9.39 -12.39
CA GLY A 268 -23.33 10.65 -12.07
C GLY A 268 -23.26 11.07 -10.59
N LYS A 269 -22.69 10.25 -9.69
CA LYS A 269 -22.64 10.56 -8.26
C LYS A 269 -21.47 11.46 -7.84
N GLY A 270 -20.43 11.61 -8.68
CA GLY A 270 -19.26 12.42 -8.41
C GLY A 270 -19.14 13.64 -9.34
N LYS A 271 -18.47 14.71 -8.85
CA LYS A 271 -18.21 15.92 -9.64
C LYS A 271 -16.79 15.96 -10.23
N ALA A 272 -16.11 14.79 -10.32
CA ALA A 272 -14.79 14.65 -10.91
C ALA A 272 -14.77 13.63 -12.08
N GLY A 273 -15.91 13.47 -12.76
CA GLY A 273 -16.11 12.53 -13.87
C GLY A 273 -15.96 11.08 -13.42
N ALA A 274 -15.75 10.16 -14.36
CA ALA A 274 -15.64 8.73 -14.09
C ALA A 274 -14.61 8.38 -12.99
N TYR A 275 -13.56 9.16 -12.84
CA TYR A 275 -12.59 8.95 -11.75
C TYR A 275 -13.22 9.17 -10.36
N GLY A 276 -13.97 10.26 -10.18
CA GLY A 276 -14.67 10.51 -8.93
C GLY A 276 -15.74 9.47 -8.62
N GLU A 277 -16.43 8.99 -9.65
CA GLU A 277 -17.40 7.91 -9.56
C GLU A 277 -16.75 6.59 -9.13
N PHE A 278 -15.58 6.28 -9.68
CA PHE A 278 -14.81 5.09 -9.32
C PHE A 278 -14.23 5.17 -7.89
N MET A 279 -13.90 6.38 -7.43
CA MET A 279 -13.53 6.60 -6.03
C MET A 279 -14.72 6.43 -5.07
N ILE A 280 -15.92 6.84 -5.46
CA ILE A 280 -17.16 6.60 -4.69
C ILE A 280 -17.47 5.10 -4.62
N GLU A 281 -17.28 4.36 -5.71
CA GLU A 281 -17.39 2.91 -5.73
C GLU A 281 -16.35 2.25 -4.79
N THR A 282 -15.11 2.72 -4.85
CA THR A 282 -14.05 2.25 -3.93
C THR A 282 -14.44 2.45 -2.47
N ASP A 283 -14.95 3.64 -2.14
CA ASP A 283 -15.42 3.98 -0.80
C ASP A 283 -16.57 3.09 -0.34
N HIS A 284 -17.53 2.81 -1.24
CA HIS A 284 -18.64 1.89 -0.98
C HIS A 284 -18.12 0.51 -0.55
N HIS A 285 -17.19 -0.06 -1.31
CA HIS A 285 -16.62 -1.36 -1.03
C HIS A 285 -15.80 -1.40 0.27
N VAL A 286 -15.13 -0.30 0.63
CA VAL A 286 -14.51 -0.17 1.95
C VAL A 286 -15.57 -0.20 3.05
N GLY A 287 -16.71 0.45 2.83
CA GLY A 287 -17.86 0.42 3.73
C GLY A 287 -18.38 -0.99 3.99
N GLU A 288 -18.52 -1.80 2.94
CA GLU A 288 -18.98 -3.19 3.06
C GLU A 288 -18.03 -4.05 3.92
N ILE A 289 -16.71 -3.81 3.84
CA ILE A 289 -15.74 -4.50 4.72
C ILE A 289 -15.94 -4.09 6.18
N LEU A 290 -16.05 -2.78 6.45
CA LEU A 290 -16.27 -2.29 7.82
C LEU A 290 -17.58 -2.83 8.41
N GLU A 291 -18.67 -2.81 7.65
CA GLU A 291 -19.94 -3.40 8.03
C GLU A 291 -19.85 -4.91 8.32
N THR A 292 -19.02 -5.63 7.54
CA THR A 292 -18.79 -7.06 7.78
C THR A 292 -18.11 -7.30 9.13
N LEU A 293 -17.13 -6.46 9.50
CA LEU A 293 -16.50 -6.54 10.83
C LEU A 293 -17.49 -6.25 11.95
N ASP A 294 -18.38 -5.27 11.76
CA ASP A 294 -19.42 -4.92 12.72
C ASP A 294 -20.43 -6.08 12.89
N LYS A 295 -20.92 -6.67 11.80
CA LYS A 295 -21.83 -7.82 11.79
C LYS A 295 -21.24 -9.08 12.41
N GLU A 296 -19.94 -9.32 12.21
CA GLU A 296 -19.22 -10.45 12.82
C GLU A 296 -18.81 -10.19 14.28
N ASN A 297 -19.10 -9.00 14.84
CA ASN A 297 -18.74 -8.58 16.19
C ASN A 297 -17.23 -8.65 16.49
N ILE A 298 -16.38 -8.30 15.51
CA ILE A 298 -14.92 -8.31 15.65
C ILE A 298 -14.28 -6.93 15.42
N SER A 299 -15.10 -5.93 15.18
CA SER A 299 -14.69 -4.56 14.84
C SER A 299 -13.79 -3.94 15.92
N GLU A 300 -14.10 -4.17 17.22
CA GLU A 300 -13.39 -3.59 18.36
C GLU A 300 -11.91 -3.99 18.41
N ASN A 301 -11.62 -5.29 18.21
CA ASN A 301 -10.24 -5.81 18.23
C ASN A 301 -9.72 -6.15 16.83
N THR A 302 -10.08 -5.34 15.85
CA THR A 302 -9.52 -5.39 14.48
C THR A 302 -8.81 -4.08 14.16
N MET A 303 -7.51 -4.17 13.90
CA MET A 303 -6.72 -3.06 13.40
C MET A 303 -6.87 -2.96 11.88
N VAL A 304 -7.55 -1.92 11.41
CA VAL A 304 -7.72 -1.63 9.98
C VAL A 304 -6.78 -0.50 9.58
N ILE A 305 -5.87 -0.77 8.65
CA ILE A 305 -4.97 0.20 8.04
C ILE A 305 -5.45 0.46 6.62
N PHE A 306 -5.68 1.71 6.26
CA PHE A 306 -6.02 2.14 4.90
C PHE A 306 -4.92 2.99 4.31
N SER A 307 -4.48 2.69 3.09
CA SER A 307 -3.52 3.52 2.35
C SER A 307 -3.54 3.24 0.84
N SER A 308 -2.67 3.94 0.08
CA SER A 308 -2.45 3.78 -1.36
C SER A 308 -0.99 3.46 -1.67
N ASP A 309 -0.73 2.80 -2.79
CA ASP A 309 0.62 2.37 -3.16
C ASP A 309 1.52 3.49 -3.72
N ASN A 310 0.94 4.56 -4.24
CA ASN A 310 1.64 5.77 -4.69
C ASN A 310 0.64 6.92 -4.91
N GLY A 311 1.17 8.10 -5.21
CA GLY A 311 0.34 9.24 -5.59
C GLY A 311 -0.41 9.04 -6.91
N PRO A 312 -1.29 10.00 -7.29
CA PRO A 312 -2.23 9.83 -8.40
C PRO A 312 -1.54 9.78 -9.76
N GLU A 313 -2.09 9.00 -10.69
CA GLU A 313 -1.63 8.90 -12.08
C GLU A 313 -1.60 10.30 -12.75
N ASN A 314 -0.75 10.49 -13.74
CA ASN A 314 -0.47 11.79 -14.39
C ASN A 314 -1.71 12.53 -14.91
N THR A 315 -2.83 11.85 -15.11
CA THR A 315 -4.13 12.44 -15.45
C THR A 315 -4.70 13.37 -14.36
N TRP A 316 -4.09 13.42 -13.17
CA TRP A 316 -4.51 14.32 -12.09
C TRP A 316 -4.50 15.80 -12.51
N GLY A 317 -3.54 16.21 -13.34
CA GLY A 317 -3.45 17.59 -13.84
C GLY A 317 -4.63 17.98 -14.73
N GLU A 318 -5.13 17.06 -15.54
CA GLU A 318 -6.30 17.28 -16.39
C GLU A 318 -7.59 17.29 -15.57
N ARG A 319 -7.71 16.40 -14.55
CA ARG A 319 -8.81 16.46 -13.58
C ARG A 319 -8.86 17.80 -12.86
N ALA A 320 -7.70 18.30 -12.42
CA ALA A 320 -7.60 19.60 -11.77
C ALA A 320 -8.08 20.75 -12.67
N LYS A 321 -7.72 20.72 -13.95
CA LYS A 321 -8.18 21.71 -14.94
C LYS A 321 -9.68 21.61 -15.20
N LYS A 322 -10.17 20.41 -15.51
CA LYS A 322 -11.53 20.17 -15.97
C LYS A 322 -12.56 20.23 -14.84
N TYR A 323 -12.27 19.57 -13.72
CA TYR A 323 -13.23 19.38 -12.64
C TYR A 323 -12.89 20.15 -11.36
N LYS A 324 -11.75 20.87 -11.33
CA LYS A 324 -11.23 21.55 -10.13
C LYS A 324 -11.01 20.59 -8.95
N HIS A 325 -10.74 19.31 -9.25
CA HIS A 325 -10.36 18.31 -8.27
C HIS A 325 -8.86 18.03 -8.31
N GLN A 326 -8.20 18.17 -7.17
CA GLN A 326 -6.75 17.99 -7.05
C GLN A 326 -6.43 16.70 -6.29
N SER A 327 -6.28 15.59 -7.04
CA SER A 327 -5.92 14.29 -6.45
C SER A 327 -4.60 14.29 -5.71
N ASN A 328 -3.62 15.09 -6.14
CA ASN A 328 -2.36 15.30 -5.43
C ASN A 328 -2.44 16.36 -4.31
N TYR A 329 -3.66 16.86 -3.97
CA TYR A 329 -3.84 17.99 -3.07
C TYR A 329 -3.04 19.21 -3.56
N THR A 330 -2.21 19.81 -2.72
CA THR A 330 -1.35 20.95 -3.11
C THR A 330 0.10 20.51 -3.36
N PHE A 331 0.40 19.22 -3.28
CA PHE A 331 1.75 18.69 -3.41
C PHE A 331 2.24 18.71 -4.86
N ARG A 332 3.55 18.88 -5.04
CA ARG A 332 4.19 18.86 -6.35
C ARG A 332 4.23 17.45 -6.93
N GLY A 333 3.88 17.31 -8.20
CA GLY A 333 3.97 16.05 -8.94
C GLY A 333 2.83 15.08 -8.63
N GLY A 334 3.00 13.85 -9.01
CA GLY A 334 2.10 12.72 -8.86
C GLY A 334 2.87 11.43 -9.06
N LYS A 335 2.22 10.34 -9.40
CA LYS A 335 2.84 9.02 -9.69
C LYS A 335 4.13 9.17 -10.49
N ARG A 336 5.16 8.41 -10.17
CA ARG A 336 6.53 8.43 -10.75
C ARG A 336 7.41 9.59 -10.33
N SER A 337 6.86 10.61 -9.67
CA SER A 337 7.61 11.80 -9.28
C SER A 337 8.30 11.65 -7.93
N ILE A 338 9.53 12.14 -7.81
CA ILE A 338 10.28 12.16 -6.53
C ILE A 338 9.74 13.18 -5.52
N TYR A 339 8.89 14.11 -5.97
CA TYR A 339 8.28 15.14 -5.14
C TYR A 339 7.10 14.60 -4.35
N GLU A 340 6.66 15.37 -3.34
CA GLU A 340 5.64 14.92 -2.35
C GLU A 340 4.40 14.29 -2.98
N GLY A 341 3.86 14.85 -4.06
CA GLY A 341 2.68 14.30 -4.73
C GLY A 341 2.87 12.89 -5.33
N GLY A 342 4.12 12.40 -5.45
CA GLY A 342 4.40 11.07 -5.97
C GLY A 342 4.31 9.95 -4.92
N HIS A 343 4.55 10.28 -3.66
CA HIS A 343 4.67 9.29 -2.58
C HIS A 343 3.93 9.66 -1.29
N ARG A 344 3.41 10.88 -1.14
CA ARG A 344 2.55 11.25 -0.02
C ARG A 344 1.13 10.79 -0.29
N VAL A 345 0.63 9.89 0.54
CA VAL A 345 -0.60 9.13 0.31
C VAL A 345 -1.53 9.22 1.51
N PRO A 346 -2.86 8.98 1.34
CA PRO A 346 -3.75 8.85 2.49
C PRO A 346 -3.29 7.68 3.38
N PHE A 347 -3.36 7.88 4.70
CA PHE A 347 -3.00 6.84 5.65
C PHE A 347 -3.84 6.99 6.93
N PHE A 348 -4.66 5.99 7.18
CA PHE A 348 -5.56 5.95 8.32
C PHE A 348 -5.40 4.63 9.07
N VAL A 349 -5.51 4.65 10.40
CA VAL A 349 -5.53 3.45 11.22
C VAL A 349 -6.70 3.51 12.19
N ARG A 350 -7.56 2.50 12.16
CA ARG A 350 -8.67 2.30 13.08
C ARG A 350 -8.42 1.04 13.92
N TRP A 351 -8.46 1.16 15.23
CA TRP A 351 -8.40 0.04 16.15
C TRP A 351 -9.10 0.45 17.47
N PRO A 352 -10.44 0.32 17.54
CA PRO A 352 -11.25 0.98 18.57
C PRO A 352 -10.85 0.67 20.01
N ILE A 353 -10.47 -0.57 20.32
CA ILE A 353 -10.05 -0.96 21.68
C ILE A 353 -8.72 -0.29 22.12
N LYS A 354 -7.94 0.29 21.18
CA LYS A 354 -6.60 0.84 21.46
C LYS A 354 -6.43 2.30 21.06
N ILE A 355 -7.08 2.72 19.98
CA ILE A 355 -6.90 4.06 19.40
C ILE A 355 -8.17 4.86 19.68
N LYS A 356 -8.03 6.02 20.31
CA LYS A 356 -9.15 6.95 20.47
C LYS A 356 -9.57 7.51 19.12
N SER A 357 -10.86 7.78 18.97
CA SER A 357 -11.39 8.41 17.76
C SER A 357 -10.82 9.82 17.55
N ASP A 358 -10.83 10.26 16.30
CA ASP A 358 -10.49 11.62 15.85
C ASP A 358 -9.07 12.07 16.19
N GLN A 359 -8.11 11.11 16.25
CA GLN A 359 -6.70 11.43 16.45
C GLN A 359 -6.04 11.88 15.13
N LYS A 360 -5.03 12.73 15.26
CA LYS A 360 -4.25 13.20 14.12
C LYS A 360 -2.77 13.23 14.47
N SER A 361 -1.94 12.65 13.60
CA SER A 361 -0.48 12.73 13.70
C SER A 361 0.12 13.37 12.45
N ASN A 362 1.10 14.26 12.65
CA ASN A 362 1.94 14.81 11.60
C ASN A 362 3.35 14.20 11.61
N ALA A 363 3.53 13.12 12.34
CA ALA A 363 4.78 12.38 12.35
C ALA A 363 5.04 11.79 10.95
N PRO A 364 6.24 11.98 10.38
CA PRO A 364 6.57 11.43 9.08
C PRO A 364 6.75 9.92 9.18
N ILE A 365 5.87 9.15 8.52
CA ILE A 365 5.92 7.69 8.44
C ILE A 365 6.09 7.22 7.00
N CYS A 366 6.62 6.00 6.85
CA CYS A 366 6.65 5.28 5.59
C CYS A 366 5.92 3.94 5.71
N GLN A 367 5.29 3.47 4.67
CA GLN A 367 4.59 2.17 4.71
C GLN A 367 5.51 0.98 4.99
N THR A 368 6.83 1.12 4.80
CA THR A 368 7.80 0.12 5.31
C THR A 368 7.68 -0.07 6.82
N ASP A 369 7.20 0.94 7.57
CA ASP A 369 7.10 0.96 9.02
C ASP A 369 5.96 0.08 9.56
N ILE A 370 5.01 -0.28 8.70
CA ILE A 370 3.89 -1.16 9.05
C ILE A 370 4.40 -2.49 9.61
N PHE A 371 5.50 -3.05 9.07
CA PHE A 371 6.03 -4.32 9.55
C PHE A 371 6.49 -4.26 11.01
N ALA A 372 7.33 -3.29 11.36
CA ALA A 372 7.81 -3.11 12.74
C ALA A 372 6.66 -2.75 13.68
N THR A 373 5.69 -1.96 13.22
CA THR A 373 4.49 -1.62 14.01
C THR A 373 3.65 -2.85 14.31
N ILE A 374 3.39 -3.70 13.32
CA ILE A 374 2.67 -4.97 13.53
C ILE A 374 3.44 -5.87 14.51
N ALA A 375 4.76 -5.95 14.38
CA ALA A 375 5.57 -6.75 15.30
C ALA A 375 5.46 -6.27 16.75
N GLU A 376 5.45 -4.96 16.98
CA GLU A 376 5.24 -4.36 18.30
C GLU A 376 3.80 -4.57 18.80
N VAL A 377 2.78 -4.44 17.94
CA VAL A 377 1.37 -4.72 18.26
C VAL A 377 1.19 -6.13 18.83
N ILE A 378 1.84 -7.14 18.22
CA ILE A 378 1.72 -8.54 18.66
C ILE A 378 2.81 -8.95 19.67
N ASP A 379 3.62 -7.99 20.12
CA ASP A 379 4.69 -8.19 21.11
C ASP A 379 5.70 -9.27 20.71
N LYS A 380 6.14 -9.24 19.45
CA LYS A 380 7.13 -10.18 18.91
C LYS A 380 8.27 -9.46 18.20
N LYS A 381 9.50 -9.95 18.37
CA LYS A 381 10.68 -9.38 17.70
C LYS A 381 10.81 -9.88 16.27
N ILE A 382 11.15 -8.97 15.35
CA ILE A 382 11.58 -9.32 14.01
C ILE A 382 13.03 -9.79 14.06
N PRO A 383 13.40 -10.91 13.39
CA PRO A 383 14.80 -11.28 13.26
C PRO A 383 15.62 -10.16 12.58
N THR A 384 16.80 -9.86 13.11
CA THR A 384 17.57 -8.64 12.80
C THR A 384 17.98 -8.47 11.34
N GLN A 385 18.00 -9.55 10.57
CA GLN A 385 18.31 -9.55 9.14
C GLN A 385 17.14 -9.16 8.23
N PHE A 386 15.94 -8.90 8.78
CA PHE A 386 14.74 -8.55 8.02
C PHE A 386 14.20 -7.18 8.41
N ALA A 387 13.25 -6.68 7.62
CA ALA A 387 12.58 -5.39 7.81
C ALA A 387 13.58 -4.23 7.99
N GLU A 388 14.63 -4.22 7.18
CA GLU A 388 15.81 -3.37 7.29
C GLU A 388 15.49 -1.87 7.19
N ASP A 389 14.31 -1.53 6.70
CA ASP A 389 13.86 -0.13 6.53
C ASP A 389 12.58 0.17 7.29
N SER A 390 12.26 -0.64 8.30
CA SER A 390 11.03 -0.54 9.08
C SER A 390 11.30 0.03 10.47
N ASN A 391 10.58 1.09 10.84
CA ASN A 391 10.60 1.69 12.17
C ASN A 391 9.17 1.73 12.70
N SER A 392 8.93 1.25 13.91
CA SER A 392 7.57 1.22 14.47
C SER A 392 7.03 2.62 14.73
N PHE A 393 5.77 2.84 14.37
CA PHE A 393 4.99 4.01 14.76
C PHE A 393 3.89 3.66 15.80
N PHE A 394 4.03 2.54 16.51
CA PHE A 394 3.04 2.09 17.49
C PHE A 394 2.77 3.12 18.58
N GLN A 395 3.78 3.87 19.00
CA GLN A 395 3.63 4.93 20.01
C GLN A 395 2.71 6.05 19.55
N GLU A 396 2.71 6.38 18.24
CA GLU A 396 1.78 7.35 17.66
C GLU A 396 0.32 6.86 17.71
N LEU A 397 0.10 5.54 17.72
CA LEU A 397 -1.24 4.95 17.82
C LEU A 397 -1.82 5.00 19.24
N THR A 398 -0.98 5.15 20.27
CA THR A 398 -1.36 4.97 21.68
C THR A 398 -1.26 6.23 22.53
N ASP A 399 -1.26 7.43 21.95
CA ASP A 399 -1.12 8.75 22.64
C ASP A 399 0.20 8.92 23.41
N GLN A 400 1.18 8.05 23.20
CA GLN A 400 2.46 8.15 23.91
C GLN A 400 3.48 9.05 23.19
N GLY A 401 3.05 9.70 22.11
CA GLY A 401 3.75 10.63 21.23
C GLY A 401 5.27 10.63 21.35
N SER A 402 5.97 9.99 20.43
CA SER A 402 7.42 10.03 20.47
C SER A 402 7.93 11.27 19.73
N LYS A 403 8.84 12.01 20.35
CA LYS A 403 9.44 13.21 19.74
C LYS A 403 10.35 12.85 18.55
N GLU A 404 10.87 11.63 18.47
CA GLU A 404 11.79 11.17 17.42
C GLU A 404 11.69 9.65 17.23
N PHE A 405 10.73 9.16 16.43
CA PHE A 405 10.67 7.72 16.19
C PHE A 405 11.36 7.29 14.89
N ARG A 406 11.56 8.19 13.93
CA ARG A 406 12.18 7.86 12.64
C ARG A 406 13.32 8.80 12.27
N PRO A 407 14.57 8.27 12.13
CA PRO A 407 15.75 9.12 11.87
C PRO A 407 15.75 9.73 10.47
N ALA A 408 15.22 9.06 9.44
CA ALA A 408 15.07 9.57 8.08
C ALA A 408 14.18 8.67 7.23
N ILE A 409 13.54 9.24 6.19
CA ILE A 409 12.84 8.51 5.13
C ILE A 409 13.62 8.64 3.84
N ILE A 410 13.80 7.53 3.12
CA ILE A 410 14.36 7.54 1.77
C ILE A 410 13.20 7.44 0.79
N HIS A 411 13.11 8.44 -0.08
CA HIS A 411 12.19 8.42 -1.21
C HIS A 411 12.94 7.99 -2.47
N HIS A 412 12.26 7.26 -3.32
CA HIS A 412 12.79 6.79 -4.59
C HIS A 412 11.72 6.94 -5.66
N SER A 413 12.13 7.28 -6.87
CA SER A 413 11.20 7.44 -7.99
C SER A 413 11.34 6.32 -9.01
N SER A 414 10.30 6.12 -9.81
CA SER A 414 10.32 5.12 -10.89
C SER A 414 11.46 5.30 -11.91
N SER A 415 12.06 6.49 -11.98
CA SER A 415 13.22 6.78 -12.83
C SER A 415 14.57 6.48 -12.17
N GLY A 416 14.58 6.05 -10.90
CA GLY A 416 15.79 5.77 -10.13
C GLY A 416 16.36 6.99 -9.41
N ARG A 417 15.63 8.10 -9.30
CA ARG A 417 16.05 9.28 -8.55
C ARG A 417 15.76 9.11 -7.08
N PHE A 418 16.67 9.54 -6.21
CA PHE A 418 16.56 9.42 -4.77
C PHE A 418 16.28 10.75 -4.10
N ALA A 419 15.65 10.71 -2.92
CA ALA A 419 15.64 11.81 -1.98
C ALA A 419 15.72 11.26 -0.54
N ILE A 420 16.22 12.09 0.38
CA ILE A 420 16.20 11.82 1.81
C ILE A 420 15.45 12.92 2.52
N ARG A 421 14.58 12.54 3.46
CA ARG A 421 13.92 13.44 4.38
C ARG A 421 14.38 13.19 5.81
N GLU A 422 14.78 14.25 6.49
CA GLU A 422 15.07 14.27 7.92
C GLU A 422 14.41 15.50 8.55
N GLY A 423 13.47 15.27 9.47
CA GLY A 423 12.67 16.35 10.03
C GLY A 423 11.96 17.15 8.93
N LYS A 424 12.20 18.46 8.89
CA LYS A 424 11.62 19.36 7.88
C LYS A 424 12.38 19.39 6.54
N TRP A 425 13.61 18.88 6.50
CA TRP A 425 14.46 18.98 5.33
C TRP A 425 14.30 17.80 4.38
N LYS A 426 14.05 18.07 3.12
CA LYS A 426 14.08 17.07 2.05
C LYS A 426 15.13 17.43 1.01
N LEU A 427 16.15 16.58 0.89
CA LEU A 427 17.19 16.67 -0.12
C LEU A 427 16.87 15.70 -1.26
N VAL A 428 16.59 16.23 -2.43
CA VAL A 428 16.44 15.47 -3.68
C VAL A 428 17.81 15.38 -4.33
N MET A 429 18.31 14.17 -4.54
CA MET A 429 19.63 13.95 -5.13
C MET A 429 19.62 14.19 -6.63
N GLU A 430 20.78 14.49 -7.18
CA GLU A 430 20.96 14.55 -8.63
C GLU A 430 20.65 13.19 -9.27
N GLY A 431 20.00 13.24 -10.43
CA GLY A 431 19.73 12.07 -11.25
C GLY A 431 20.75 11.90 -12.38
N ARG A 432 20.51 10.90 -13.24
CA ARG A 432 21.39 10.61 -14.40
C ARG A 432 21.32 11.68 -15.50
N LYS A 433 20.21 12.38 -15.60
CA LYS A 433 20.04 13.45 -16.59
C LYS A 433 20.68 14.73 -16.09
N LYS A 434 21.39 15.46 -16.96
CA LYS A 434 22.02 16.74 -16.63
C LYS A 434 21.04 17.79 -16.06
N SER A 435 19.76 17.68 -16.40
CA SER A 435 18.67 18.53 -15.87
C SER A 435 18.24 18.15 -14.46
N GLU A 436 18.49 16.93 -13.99
CA GLU A 436 18.12 16.42 -12.68
C GLU A 436 19.16 16.82 -11.64
N LYS A 437 19.21 18.10 -11.33
CA LYS A 437 20.15 18.67 -10.34
C LYS A 437 19.67 18.35 -8.91
N ARG A 438 20.59 18.49 -7.94
CA ARG A 438 20.30 18.38 -6.52
C ARG A 438 19.46 19.56 -6.05
N GLU A 439 18.48 19.30 -5.19
CA GLU A 439 17.52 20.28 -4.68
C GLU A 439 17.29 20.06 -3.19
N LEU A 440 17.11 21.15 -2.41
CA LEU A 440 16.82 21.09 -0.97
C LEU A 440 15.56 21.91 -0.68
N TYR A 441 14.65 21.33 0.10
CA TYR A 441 13.36 21.94 0.47
C TYR A 441 13.13 21.92 1.99
N ASP A 442 12.53 23.00 2.51
CA ASP A 442 11.99 23.08 3.87
C ASP A 442 10.49 22.77 3.81
N LEU A 443 10.10 21.54 4.08
CA LEU A 443 8.72 21.06 3.90
C LEU A 443 7.71 21.65 4.90
N ILE A 444 8.16 22.29 6.00
CA ILE A 444 7.27 23.04 6.91
C ILE A 444 6.85 24.34 6.25
N ASN A 445 7.80 25.07 5.68
CA ASN A 445 7.56 26.39 5.07
C ASN A 445 7.20 26.31 3.57
N ASP A 446 7.58 25.23 2.91
CA ASP A 446 7.36 24.97 1.49
C ASP A 446 6.95 23.52 1.22
N PRO A 447 5.75 23.09 1.69
CA PRO A 447 5.26 21.73 1.45
C PRO A 447 4.96 21.46 -0.03
N LYS A 448 4.99 22.48 -0.89
CA LYS A 448 4.81 22.40 -2.34
C LYS A 448 6.11 22.25 -3.11
N GLU A 449 7.26 22.26 -2.43
CA GLU A 449 8.59 22.10 -3.04
C GLU A 449 8.86 23.08 -4.20
N GLN A 450 8.52 24.36 -4.01
CA GLN A 450 8.64 25.40 -5.03
C GLN A 450 9.96 26.17 -4.95
N ARG A 451 10.53 26.28 -3.75
CA ARG A 451 11.73 27.06 -3.47
C ARG A 451 12.92 26.18 -3.13
N ASN A 452 13.81 25.96 -4.08
CA ASN A 452 15.08 25.27 -3.83
C ASN A 452 16.05 26.15 -3.05
N VAL A 453 16.29 25.78 -1.77
CA VAL A 453 17.16 26.56 -0.85
C VAL A 453 18.55 25.94 -0.65
N ILE A 454 19.00 25.08 -1.54
CA ILE A 454 20.25 24.31 -1.40
C ILE A 454 21.48 25.21 -1.27
N LYS A 455 21.49 26.38 -1.93
CA LYS A 455 22.60 27.35 -1.87
C LYS A 455 22.69 28.03 -0.50
N ASP A 456 21.54 28.20 0.18
CA ASP A 456 21.43 28.89 1.46
C ASP A 456 21.82 27.95 2.64
N HIS A 457 21.80 26.61 2.40
CA HIS A 457 21.99 25.60 3.44
C HIS A 457 23.04 24.52 3.09
N PRO A 458 24.32 24.91 2.83
CA PRO A 458 25.36 23.96 2.38
C PRO A 458 25.67 22.89 3.45
N LYS A 459 25.58 23.21 4.74
CA LYS A 459 25.79 22.25 5.83
C LYS A 459 24.71 21.17 5.86
N ILE A 460 23.44 21.51 5.65
CA ILE A 460 22.32 20.55 5.59
C ILE A 460 22.47 19.64 4.35
N ASN A 461 22.80 20.21 3.19
CA ASN A 461 23.09 19.43 2.00
C ASN A 461 24.20 18.40 2.24
N SER A 462 25.33 18.80 2.86
CA SER A 462 26.44 17.88 3.16
C SER A 462 26.03 16.79 4.15
N HIS A 463 25.34 17.16 5.23
CA HIS A 463 24.84 16.23 6.24
C HIS A 463 23.92 15.16 5.62
N LEU A 464 22.88 15.57 4.89
CA LEU A 464 21.90 14.66 4.29
C LEU A 464 22.52 13.79 3.17
N THR A 465 23.47 14.34 2.40
CA THR A 465 24.23 13.55 1.41
C THR A 465 25.04 12.44 2.08
N LYS A 466 25.74 12.74 3.18
CA LYS A 466 26.47 11.73 3.96
C LYS A 466 25.51 10.68 4.52
N LYS A 467 24.37 11.12 5.08
CA LYS A 467 23.39 10.24 5.70
C LYS A 467 22.78 9.26 4.71
N ILE A 468 22.30 9.73 3.55
CA ILE A 468 21.73 8.84 2.52
C ILE A 468 22.77 7.86 2.00
N SER A 469 24.02 8.30 1.77
CA SER A 469 25.11 7.44 1.31
C SER A 469 25.40 6.33 2.34
N THR A 470 25.44 6.67 3.62
CA THR A 470 25.60 5.71 4.71
C THR A 470 24.46 4.70 4.78
N ILE A 471 23.19 5.14 4.69
CA ILE A 471 22.02 4.26 4.69
C ILE A 471 22.05 3.28 3.51
N ILE A 472 22.48 3.74 2.34
CA ILE A 472 22.61 2.88 1.15
C ILE A 472 23.74 1.87 1.36
N SER A 473 24.93 2.31 1.78
CA SER A 473 26.08 1.43 1.98
C SER A 473 25.86 0.40 3.09
N ASN A 474 25.19 0.80 4.17
CA ASN A 474 24.90 -0.09 5.30
C ASN A 474 23.76 -1.08 5.02
N GLY A 475 23.07 -0.96 3.89
CA GLY A 475 21.99 -1.88 3.51
C GLY A 475 20.73 -1.76 4.37
N ARG A 476 20.60 -0.76 5.27
CA ARG A 476 19.44 -0.53 6.13
C ARG A 476 19.29 0.93 6.56
N SER A 477 18.07 1.33 6.89
CA SER A 477 17.72 2.65 7.44
C SER A 477 17.15 2.59 8.86
N SER A 478 16.77 1.41 9.36
CA SER A 478 16.33 1.18 10.74
C SER A 478 17.51 0.80 11.64
N PRO A 479 17.40 0.88 12.97
CA PRO A 479 18.42 0.41 13.91
C PRO A 479 18.73 -1.08 13.71
N GLY A 480 20.02 -1.46 13.82
CA GLY A 480 20.48 -2.85 13.74
C GLY A 480 21.81 -2.98 13.00
N PRO A 481 22.33 -4.21 12.89
CA PRO A 481 23.59 -4.48 12.19
C PRO A 481 23.46 -4.18 10.70
N PRO A 482 24.56 -3.84 10.01
CA PRO A 482 24.56 -3.66 8.56
C PRO A 482 23.97 -4.86 7.83
N SER A 483 23.25 -4.60 6.74
CA SER A 483 22.68 -5.59 5.85
C SER A 483 23.22 -5.41 4.44
N GLN A 484 22.88 -6.31 3.53
CA GLN A 484 23.36 -6.24 2.15
C GLN A 484 22.25 -5.79 1.20
N ASN A 485 22.60 -4.90 0.28
CA ASN A 485 21.80 -4.71 -0.93
C ASN A 485 22.07 -5.89 -1.87
N ASP A 486 21.05 -6.32 -2.61
CA ASP A 486 21.18 -7.47 -3.55
C ASP A 486 22.20 -7.17 -4.67
N THR A 487 22.34 -5.89 -5.00
CA THR A 487 23.30 -5.41 -6.03
C THR A 487 23.86 -4.05 -5.62
N LEU A 488 25.20 -3.91 -5.62
CA LEU A 488 25.95 -2.64 -5.44
C LEU A 488 27.27 -2.72 -6.24
N PRO A 489 27.77 -1.57 -6.78
CA PRO A 489 27.05 -0.30 -7.00
C PRO A 489 26.10 -0.37 -8.19
N TRP A 490 25.23 0.64 -8.36
CA TRP A 490 24.42 0.78 -9.56
C TRP A 490 24.40 2.24 -10.08
N ASN A 491 24.03 2.40 -11.36
CA ASN A 491 24.25 3.65 -12.09
C ASN A 491 23.48 4.87 -11.59
N ASP A 492 22.42 4.69 -10.80
CA ASP A 492 21.61 5.80 -10.29
C ASP A 492 22.22 6.51 -9.09
N LEU A 493 23.23 5.89 -8.44
CA LEU A 493 23.97 6.49 -7.32
C LEU A 493 25.06 7.45 -7.84
N VAL A 494 24.67 8.44 -8.61
CA VAL A 494 25.60 9.36 -9.31
C VAL A 494 26.50 10.09 -8.30
N TRP A 495 25.93 10.53 -7.17
CA TRP A 495 26.65 11.28 -6.12
C TRP A 495 27.61 10.43 -5.28
N MET A 496 27.56 9.11 -5.42
CA MET A 496 28.45 8.20 -4.70
C MET A 496 29.70 7.83 -5.52
N LYS A 497 29.70 8.14 -6.83
CA LYS A 497 30.81 7.80 -7.74
C LYS A 497 32.02 8.71 -7.57
N ASP A 498 31.80 9.98 -7.16
CA ASP A 498 32.87 10.99 -7.07
C ASP A 498 33.76 10.85 -5.81
N LYS A 499 33.60 9.78 -5.01
CA LYS A 499 34.39 9.55 -3.79
C LYS A 499 35.50 8.51 -3.94
N ASN A 500 35.61 7.90 -5.14
CA ASN A 500 36.62 6.86 -5.43
C ASN A 500 37.62 7.27 -6.51
N ASN A 501 37.76 8.58 -6.82
CA ASN A 501 38.85 9.15 -7.62
C ASN A 501 39.74 10.06 -6.75
#